data_706578a661656a907c4845874476ff1e
#
_entry.id   706578a661656a907c4845874476ff1e
#
_cell.length_a   1.000
_cell.length_b   1.000
_cell.length_c   1.000
_cell.angle_alpha   90.00
_cell.angle_beta   90.00
_cell.angle_gamma   90.00
#
_symmetry.space_group_name_H-M   'P 1'
#
loop_
_entity.id
_entity.type
_entity.pdbx_description
1 polymer ?
#
loop_
_entity_poly.entity_id
_entity_poly.type
_entity_poly.pdbx_seq_one_letter_code
_entity_poly.pdbx_strand_id
1 'polypeptide(L)'
;MKKQTGFTLIELMISLALGLAISWVMLDVSLNAVRNGQDITSNGDVIEKGRFMGDLLKREIKHAGFFGRIVSANVQSNSPQTNWCTNAPAVKQLTTPVFGLDNQSSLCSSINLLAGSDVLMIRRASTLTTAPGSLVASQDYIQSNFEDIILAKGVAANFTLKEIDGVTLAPIREYHQDLYYVDNNNNFKRRRLINGSNIIEPLIEGVDDFQLQYGIDTNDDNIPDTFNTTPISNDYSSWQNVKTVTVFLLISSEYSSLPDDKTYNYAGQTKGPLNDSKKRRLFSFSVSVGNQY
;
A
#
# COMPACT_ATOMS: atom_id res chain seq x y z
N MET A 1 -75.30 -3.90 -39.36
CA MET A 1 -74.85 -3.51 -38.03
C MET A 1 -74.23 -4.73 -37.37
N LYS A 2 -72.88 -4.75 -37.15
CA LYS A 2 -72.25 -5.85 -36.38
C LYS A 2 -72.60 -5.66 -34.91
N LYS A 3 -73.17 -6.66 -34.26
CA LYS A 3 -73.40 -6.66 -32.82
C LYS A 3 -72.04 -6.68 -32.10
N GLN A 4 -71.77 -5.67 -31.33
CA GLN A 4 -70.63 -5.67 -30.38
C GLN A 4 -71.01 -6.63 -29.23
N THR A 5 -70.19 -7.68 -29.05
CA THR A 5 -70.27 -8.56 -27.88
C THR A 5 -69.39 -7.92 -26.79
N GLY A 6 -69.95 -7.59 -25.63
CA GLY A 6 -69.25 -7.07 -24.48
C GLY A 6 -68.42 -8.15 -23.83
N PHE A 7 -67.30 -7.74 -23.18
CA PHE A 7 -66.48 -8.64 -22.38
C PHE A 7 -67.23 -9.20 -21.19
N THR A 8 -67.02 -10.48 -20.93
CA THR A 8 -67.55 -11.13 -19.73
C THR A 8 -66.69 -10.74 -18.50
N LEU A 9 -67.35 -10.74 -17.32
CA LEU A 9 -66.67 -10.42 -16.05
C LEU A 9 -65.50 -11.40 -15.79
N ILE A 10 -65.61 -12.65 -16.20
CA ILE A 10 -64.59 -13.70 -16.06
C ILE A 10 -63.39 -13.46 -16.97
N GLU A 11 -63.59 -12.96 -18.20
CA GLU A 11 -62.48 -12.58 -19.10
C GLU A 11 -61.68 -11.40 -18.54
N LEU A 12 -62.36 -10.44 -17.90
CA LEU A 12 -61.68 -9.32 -17.25
C LEU A 12 -60.90 -9.79 -16.03
N MET A 13 -61.42 -10.69 -15.21
CA MET A 13 -60.69 -11.26 -14.07
C MET A 13 -59.45 -12.05 -14.50
N ILE A 14 -59.56 -12.88 -15.55
CA ILE A 14 -58.45 -13.66 -16.08
C ILE A 14 -57.37 -12.74 -16.67
N SER A 15 -57.75 -11.73 -17.45
CA SER A 15 -56.80 -10.80 -18.03
C SER A 15 -56.09 -9.97 -16.97
N LEU A 16 -56.78 -9.58 -15.89
CA LEU A 16 -56.17 -8.86 -14.77
C LEU A 16 -55.21 -9.76 -13.97
N ALA A 17 -55.59 -11.01 -13.71
CA ALA A 17 -54.73 -11.99 -13.04
C ALA A 17 -53.43 -12.28 -13.86
N LEU A 18 -53.59 -12.48 -15.18
CA LEU A 18 -52.44 -12.69 -16.07
C LEU A 18 -51.56 -11.44 -16.14
N GLY A 19 -52.13 -10.24 -16.22
CA GLY A 19 -51.42 -8.98 -16.20
C GLY A 19 -50.57 -8.78 -14.93
N LEU A 20 -51.14 -9.10 -13.76
CA LEU A 20 -50.44 -9.07 -12.48
C LEU A 20 -49.29 -10.09 -12.42
N ALA A 21 -49.53 -11.33 -12.90
CA ALA A 21 -48.50 -12.37 -12.94
C ALA A 21 -47.31 -11.96 -13.83
N ILE A 22 -47.56 -11.40 -15.01
CA ILE A 22 -46.52 -10.92 -15.91
C ILE A 22 -45.77 -9.73 -15.28
N SER A 23 -46.47 -8.80 -14.66
CA SER A 23 -45.87 -7.65 -13.97
C SER A 23 -44.96 -8.09 -12.84
N TRP A 24 -45.33 -9.10 -12.06
CA TRP A 24 -44.50 -9.68 -11.00
C TRP A 24 -43.22 -10.27 -11.54
N VAL A 25 -43.29 -11.08 -12.61
CA VAL A 25 -42.09 -11.67 -13.25
C VAL A 25 -41.17 -10.58 -13.82
N MET A 26 -41.73 -9.54 -14.45
CA MET A 26 -40.92 -8.41 -14.95
C MET A 26 -40.22 -7.67 -13.83
N LEU A 27 -40.83 -7.45 -12.68
CA LEU A 27 -40.23 -6.83 -11.52
C LEU A 27 -39.06 -7.68 -10.98
N ASP A 28 -39.25 -8.99 -10.85
CA ASP A 28 -38.19 -9.89 -10.37
C ASP A 28 -36.97 -9.90 -11.31
N VAL A 29 -37.21 -10.01 -12.62
CA VAL A 29 -36.14 -9.92 -13.63
C VAL A 29 -35.40 -8.56 -13.56
N SER A 30 -36.16 -7.47 -13.42
CA SER A 30 -35.55 -6.12 -13.31
C SER A 30 -34.72 -5.97 -12.06
N LEU A 31 -35.21 -6.43 -10.90
CA LEU A 31 -34.44 -6.39 -9.64
C LEU A 31 -33.18 -7.25 -9.71
N ASN A 32 -33.25 -8.42 -10.31
CA ASN A 32 -32.09 -9.30 -10.51
C ASN A 32 -31.05 -8.66 -11.47
N ALA A 33 -31.52 -7.99 -12.53
CA ALA A 33 -30.63 -7.26 -13.43
C ALA A 33 -29.89 -6.11 -12.72
N VAL A 34 -30.59 -5.35 -11.86
CA VAL A 34 -29.97 -4.26 -11.07
C VAL A 34 -28.94 -4.84 -10.08
N ARG A 35 -29.27 -5.91 -9.36
CA ARG A 35 -28.35 -6.57 -8.42
C ARG A 35 -27.09 -7.09 -9.14
N ASN A 36 -27.27 -7.75 -10.27
CA ASN A 36 -26.15 -8.24 -11.07
C ASN A 36 -25.27 -7.08 -11.58
N GLY A 37 -25.88 -5.97 -12.00
CA GLY A 37 -25.14 -4.76 -12.40
C GLY A 37 -24.32 -4.20 -11.25
N GLN A 38 -24.87 -4.11 -10.06
CA GLN A 38 -24.15 -3.67 -8.86
C GLN A 38 -23.00 -4.61 -8.50
N ASP A 39 -23.21 -5.93 -8.59
CA ASP A 39 -22.17 -6.93 -8.34
C ASP A 39 -21.00 -6.82 -9.32
N ILE A 40 -21.27 -6.61 -10.59
CA ILE A 40 -20.23 -6.42 -11.62
C ILE A 40 -19.42 -5.15 -11.33
N THR A 41 -20.11 -4.05 -11.01
CA THR A 41 -19.45 -2.77 -10.69
C THR A 41 -18.60 -2.89 -9.42
N SER A 42 -19.12 -3.51 -8.36
CA SER A 42 -18.40 -3.74 -7.10
C SER A 42 -17.16 -4.61 -7.31
N ASN A 43 -17.24 -5.66 -8.10
CA ASN A 43 -16.10 -6.51 -8.43
C ASN A 43 -15.05 -5.74 -9.27
N GLY A 44 -15.51 -4.91 -10.21
CA GLY A 44 -14.62 -4.05 -11.01
C GLY A 44 -13.82 -3.09 -10.14
N ASP A 45 -14.48 -2.38 -9.23
CA ASP A 45 -13.88 -1.44 -8.29
C ASP A 45 -12.79 -2.10 -7.42
N VAL A 46 -13.11 -3.25 -6.80
CA VAL A 46 -12.14 -3.98 -5.97
C VAL A 46 -10.92 -4.43 -6.77
N ILE A 47 -11.12 -4.91 -8.01
CA ILE A 47 -10.03 -5.34 -8.88
C ILE A 47 -9.14 -4.16 -9.28
N GLU A 48 -9.73 -3.02 -9.63
CA GLU A 48 -9.00 -1.81 -10.01
C GLU A 48 -8.16 -1.28 -8.85
N LYS A 49 -8.75 -1.14 -7.66
CA LYS A 49 -8.04 -0.77 -6.43
C LYS A 49 -6.87 -1.72 -6.13
N GLY A 50 -7.11 -3.03 -6.24
CA GLY A 50 -6.09 -4.04 -5.99
C GLY A 50 -4.92 -3.99 -6.98
N ARG A 51 -5.20 -3.77 -8.27
CA ARG A 51 -4.16 -3.59 -9.29
C ARG A 51 -3.36 -2.32 -9.05
N PHE A 52 -4.04 -1.20 -8.82
CA PHE A 52 -3.38 0.08 -8.54
C PHE A 52 -2.43 -0.04 -7.35
N MET A 53 -2.91 -0.60 -6.22
CA MET A 53 -2.08 -0.78 -5.04
C MET A 53 -0.96 -1.77 -5.26
N GLY A 54 -1.22 -2.86 -5.99
CA GLY A 54 -0.21 -3.84 -6.35
C GLY A 54 0.93 -3.21 -7.14
N ASP A 55 0.62 -2.44 -8.18
CA ASP A 55 1.62 -1.78 -9.03
C ASP A 55 2.39 -0.69 -8.26
N LEU A 56 1.69 0.08 -7.42
CA LEU A 56 2.31 1.11 -6.60
C LEU A 56 3.30 0.50 -5.60
N LEU A 57 2.85 -0.44 -4.76
CA LEU A 57 3.68 -1.02 -3.71
C LEU A 57 4.83 -1.85 -4.30
N LYS A 58 4.61 -2.60 -5.38
CA LYS A 58 5.70 -3.31 -6.08
C LYS A 58 6.80 -2.36 -6.52
N ARG A 59 6.44 -1.23 -7.10
CA ARG A 59 7.41 -0.22 -7.53
C ARG A 59 8.14 0.40 -6.34
N GLU A 60 7.42 0.79 -5.30
CA GLU A 60 8.01 1.43 -4.13
C GLU A 60 8.97 0.47 -3.38
N ILE A 61 8.55 -0.78 -3.15
CA ILE A 61 9.39 -1.80 -2.50
C ILE A 61 10.62 -2.12 -3.35
N LYS A 62 10.46 -2.24 -4.68
CA LYS A 62 11.59 -2.48 -5.58
C LYS A 62 12.62 -1.36 -5.57
N HIS A 63 12.19 -0.11 -5.36
CA HIS A 63 13.08 1.03 -5.27
C HIS A 63 13.61 1.29 -3.85
N ALA A 64 13.16 0.52 -2.85
CA ALA A 64 13.71 0.62 -1.51
C ALA A 64 15.23 0.42 -1.53
N GLY A 65 15.96 1.24 -0.77
CA GLY A 65 17.41 1.20 -0.74
C GLY A 65 18.11 1.86 -1.93
N PHE A 66 17.40 2.36 -2.91
CA PHE A 66 18.04 3.14 -3.97
C PHE A 66 18.50 4.49 -3.41
N PHE A 67 19.80 4.65 -3.22
CA PHE A 67 20.41 5.89 -2.73
C PHE A 67 21.38 6.53 -3.73
N GLY A 68 21.32 6.13 -4.99
CA GLY A 68 22.20 6.60 -6.07
C GLY A 68 23.30 5.60 -6.39
N ARG A 69 24.52 6.09 -6.59
CA ARG A 69 25.69 5.26 -6.94
C ARG A 69 26.50 4.96 -5.69
N ILE A 70 26.06 4.10 -4.84
CA ILE A 70 26.85 3.65 -3.69
C ILE A 70 27.18 2.17 -3.85
N VAL A 71 28.43 1.80 -3.62
CA VAL A 71 28.86 0.42 -3.53
C VAL A 71 29.16 0.12 -2.06
N SER A 72 28.16 -0.32 -1.38
CA SER A 72 28.12 -0.98 -0.08
C SER A 72 28.76 -0.29 1.15
N ALA A 73 29.84 -0.32 1.51
CA ALA A 73 30.48 -0.46 2.81
C ALA A 73 30.42 0.71 3.82
N ASN A 74 30.12 1.94 3.43
CA ASN A 74 30.24 3.08 4.35
C ASN A 74 28.92 3.54 4.99
N VAL A 75 27.82 2.86 4.69
CA VAL A 75 26.53 3.10 5.34
C VAL A 75 26.48 2.29 6.63
N GLN A 76 27.16 2.77 7.67
CA GLN A 76 27.13 2.10 8.98
C GLN A 76 25.81 2.41 9.70
N SER A 77 25.13 1.38 10.15
CA SER A 77 23.95 1.51 10.97
C SER A 77 24.03 0.69 12.23
N ASN A 78 23.82 1.34 13.37
CA ASN A 78 23.68 0.67 14.66
C ASN A 78 22.62 1.34 15.56
N SER A 79 21.72 2.14 15.01
CA SER A 79 20.73 2.84 15.85
C SER A 79 19.32 2.40 15.54
N PRO A 80 18.58 1.88 16.53
CA PRO A 80 17.17 1.56 16.41
C PRO A 80 16.34 2.77 15.96
N GLN A 81 15.38 2.53 15.07
CA GLN A 81 14.35 3.50 14.75
C GLN A 81 13.41 3.61 15.95
N THR A 82 13.74 4.42 16.93
CA THR A 82 12.93 4.60 18.13
C THR A 82 11.75 5.55 17.93
N ASN A 83 11.72 6.28 16.82
CA ASN A 83 10.70 7.29 16.60
C ASN A 83 10.25 7.35 15.12
N TRP A 84 9.10 6.73 14.85
CA TRP A 84 8.42 6.73 13.55
C TRP A 84 7.87 8.10 13.15
N CYS A 85 7.77 8.98 14.11
CA CYS A 85 7.07 10.25 14.01
C CYS A 85 8.00 11.43 13.84
N THR A 86 9.27 11.27 14.16
CA THR A 86 10.27 12.33 13.97
C THR A 86 10.78 12.36 12.54
N ASN A 87 10.97 13.56 12.07
CA ASN A 87 11.41 13.89 10.72
C ASN A 87 12.93 14.03 10.62
N ALA A 88 13.69 13.38 11.51
CA ALA A 88 15.15 13.43 11.49
C ALA A 88 15.69 12.12 10.88
N PRO A 89 15.91 12.05 9.56
CA PRO A 89 16.58 10.91 8.97
C PRO A 89 18.02 10.88 9.49
N ALA A 90 18.46 9.70 9.90
CA ALA A 90 19.85 9.48 10.24
C ALA A 90 20.50 8.63 9.12
N VAL A 91 21.70 9.00 8.71
CA VAL A 91 22.50 8.21 7.73
C VAL A 91 22.58 6.75 8.17
N LYS A 92 22.64 6.52 9.49
CA LYS A 92 22.66 5.18 10.10
C LYS A 92 21.45 4.30 9.81
N GLN A 93 20.37 4.85 9.25
CA GLN A 93 19.13 4.10 8.94
C GLN A 93 19.04 3.71 7.47
N LEU A 94 20.01 4.09 6.64
CA LEU A 94 19.99 3.79 5.21
C LEU A 94 20.21 2.30 4.93
N THR A 95 20.87 1.57 5.85
CA THR A 95 21.06 0.11 5.72
C THR A 95 19.79 -0.72 5.92
N THR A 96 18.70 -0.09 6.42
CA THR A 96 17.39 -0.74 6.55
C THR A 96 16.38 -0.04 5.65
N PRO A 97 16.42 -0.30 4.34
CA PRO A 97 15.58 0.40 3.37
C PRO A 97 14.10 0.08 3.53
N VAL A 98 13.81 -1.09 4.07
CA VAL A 98 12.45 -1.54 4.40
C VAL A 98 12.38 -1.81 5.89
N PHE A 99 11.34 -1.35 6.53
CA PHE A 99 11.05 -1.61 7.93
C PHE A 99 9.53 -1.69 8.14
N GLY A 100 9.07 -2.55 9.04
CA GLY A 100 7.65 -2.72 9.32
C GLY A 100 7.33 -2.85 10.79
N LEU A 101 6.05 -2.73 11.10
CA LEU A 101 5.48 -3.02 12.41
C LEU A 101 4.29 -3.94 12.22
N ASP A 102 4.24 -4.97 13.02
CA ASP A 102 3.21 -5.99 13.01
C ASP A 102 2.08 -5.62 13.98
N ASN A 103 0.84 -5.71 13.50
CA ASN A 103 -0.38 -5.62 14.29
C ASN A 103 -0.47 -4.39 15.21
N GLN A 104 -0.13 -3.21 14.70
CA GLN A 104 -0.15 -1.99 15.51
C GLN A 104 -1.55 -1.40 15.64
N SER A 105 -1.84 -0.81 16.79
CA SER A 105 -3.07 -0.05 17.03
C SER A 105 -2.85 1.46 17.03
N SER A 106 -1.61 1.91 17.24
CA SER A 106 -1.24 3.32 17.20
C SER A 106 0.23 3.47 16.83
N LEU A 107 0.57 4.52 16.11
CA LEU A 107 1.94 4.79 15.71
C LEU A 107 2.45 6.14 16.22
N CYS A 108 1.65 7.18 16.04
CA CYS A 108 1.94 8.54 16.44
C CYS A 108 0.65 9.19 16.94
N SER A 109 0.72 10.23 17.75
CA SER A 109 -0.46 10.97 18.20
C SER A 109 -1.34 11.51 17.06
N SER A 110 -0.81 11.57 15.83
CA SER A 110 -1.52 12.07 14.64
C SER A 110 -1.94 10.98 13.65
N ILE A 111 -1.64 9.70 13.94
CA ILE A 111 -1.96 8.58 13.05
C ILE A 111 -2.79 7.55 13.81
N ASN A 112 -4.06 7.47 13.45
CA ASN A 112 -4.97 6.44 13.94
C ASN A 112 -4.89 5.25 12.98
N LEU A 113 -4.36 4.13 13.46
CA LEU A 113 -4.23 2.90 12.67
C LEU A 113 -5.48 2.02 12.80
N LEU A 114 -5.77 1.28 11.75
CA LEU A 114 -6.68 0.14 11.84
C LEU A 114 -6.06 -0.91 12.76
N ALA A 115 -6.75 -1.26 13.83
CA ALA A 115 -6.24 -2.22 14.81
C ALA A 115 -5.98 -3.59 14.17
N GLY A 116 -4.81 -4.16 14.43
CA GLY A 116 -4.38 -5.44 13.87
C GLY A 116 -3.88 -5.36 12.43
N SER A 117 -3.69 -4.15 11.88
CA SER A 117 -3.09 -3.94 10.57
C SER A 117 -1.61 -3.59 10.70
N ASP A 118 -0.82 -3.94 9.71
CA ASP A 118 0.61 -3.67 9.67
C ASP A 118 0.93 -2.27 9.16
N VAL A 119 2.17 -1.87 9.37
CA VAL A 119 2.74 -0.63 8.86
C VAL A 119 4.01 -0.92 8.10
N LEU A 120 4.18 -0.33 6.92
CA LEU A 120 5.37 -0.45 6.09
C LEU A 120 6.06 0.90 5.94
N MET A 121 7.35 0.96 6.24
CA MET A 121 8.20 2.10 5.95
C MET A 121 9.18 1.75 4.83
N ILE A 122 9.29 2.64 3.86
CA ILE A 122 10.23 2.52 2.73
C ILE A 122 11.12 3.76 2.70
N ARG A 123 12.42 3.54 2.57
CA ARG A 123 13.43 4.59 2.42
C ARG A 123 14.12 4.47 1.07
N ARG A 124 14.21 5.59 0.37
CA ARG A 124 14.88 5.67 -0.94
C ARG A 124 15.23 7.09 -1.33
N ALA A 125 16.11 7.25 -2.26
CA ALA A 125 16.29 8.50 -2.98
C ALA A 125 15.32 8.61 -4.17
N SER A 126 15.08 9.82 -4.62
CA SER A 126 14.41 10.08 -5.90
C SER A 126 15.28 9.56 -7.05
N THR A 127 14.64 9.04 -8.10
CA THR A 127 15.32 8.71 -9.36
C THR A 127 15.77 9.96 -10.13
N LEU A 128 15.12 11.11 -9.85
CA LEU A 128 15.47 12.40 -10.44
C LEU A 128 16.54 13.09 -9.60
N THR A 129 17.41 13.85 -10.27
CA THR A 129 18.42 14.67 -9.64
C THR A 129 17.92 16.08 -9.41
N THR A 130 18.41 16.73 -8.35
CA THR A 130 18.09 18.13 -8.02
C THR A 130 19.35 18.97 -8.17
N ALA A 131 19.26 20.07 -8.91
CA ALA A 131 20.36 21.00 -9.04
C ALA A 131 20.64 21.71 -7.69
N PRO A 132 21.91 22.05 -7.37
CA PRO A 132 22.26 22.72 -6.10
C PRO A 132 21.49 24.03 -5.86
N GLY A 133 21.17 24.77 -6.91
CA GLY A 133 20.36 26.02 -6.81
C GLY A 133 18.86 25.82 -6.62
N SER A 134 18.36 24.57 -6.72
CA SER A 134 16.95 24.22 -6.57
C SER A 134 16.65 23.48 -5.26
N LEU A 135 17.64 23.41 -4.35
CA LEU A 135 17.47 22.75 -3.06
C LEU A 135 16.55 23.56 -2.13
N VAL A 136 15.68 22.86 -1.43
CA VAL A 136 14.77 23.45 -0.43
C VAL A 136 15.33 23.17 0.96
N ALA A 137 15.61 24.21 1.74
CA ALA A 137 16.31 24.11 3.02
C ALA A 137 15.62 23.22 4.07
N SER A 138 14.31 23.08 4.01
CA SER A 138 13.52 22.22 4.91
C SER A 138 13.45 20.76 4.48
N GLN A 139 13.80 20.45 3.21
CA GLN A 139 13.74 19.10 2.65
C GLN A 139 15.06 18.36 2.88
N ASP A 140 14.99 17.04 3.04
CA ASP A 140 16.17 16.18 3.13
C ASP A 140 16.58 15.70 1.75
N TYR A 141 17.89 15.72 1.51
CA TYR A 141 18.51 15.27 0.27
C TYR A 141 19.66 14.31 0.57
N ILE A 142 19.90 13.44 -0.39
CA ILE A 142 21.00 12.50 -0.38
C ILE A 142 21.92 12.79 -1.55
N GLN A 143 23.20 12.78 -1.29
CA GLN A 143 24.26 12.81 -2.29
C GLN A 143 25.12 11.58 -2.10
N SER A 144 25.40 10.87 -3.16
CA SER A 144 26.22 9.66 -3.11
C SER A 144 27.16 9.58 -4.31
N ASN A 145 28.33 9.10 -4.07
CA ASN A 145 29.29 8.66 -5.09
C ASN A 145 29.64 7.17 -4.83
N PHE A 146 30.73 6.66 -5.43
CA PHE A 146 31.12 5.26 -5.24
C PHE A 146 31.67 4.95 -3.84
N GLU A 147 32.08 5.94 -3.09
CA GLU A 147 32.80 5.78 -1.81
C GLU A 147 31.95 6.22 -0.62
N ASP A 148 31.23 7.35 -0.77
CA ASP A 148 30.59 8.02 0.34
C ASP A 148 29.13 8.43 0.06
N ILE A 149 28.41 8.69 1.15
CA ILE A 149 27.02 9.14 1.15
C ILE A 149 26.83 10.29 2.15
N ILE A 150 26.18 11.35 1.71
CA ILE A 150 25.76 12.47 2.55
C ILE A 150 24.24 12.51 2.57
N LEU A 151 23.66 12.56 3.78
CA LEU A 151 22.23 12.82 3.99
C LEU A 151 22.12 14.10 4.83
N ALA A 152 21.59 15.15 4.24
CA ALA A 152 21.51 16.47 4.86
C ALA A 152 20.28 17.28 4.38
N LYS A 153 20.00 18.36 5.08
CA LYS A 153 19.04 19.37 4.65
C LYS A 153 19.53 20.09 3.38
N GLY A 154 18.58 20.57 2.58
CA GLY A 154 18.79 21.18 1.26
C GLY A 154 19.56 22.50 1.27
N VAL A 155 20.77 22.51 1.83
CA VAL A 155 21.71 23.62 1.78
C VAL A 155 22.88 23.19 0.90
N ALA A 156 23.14 23.90 -0.19
CA ALA A 156 24.13 23.50 -1.19
C ALA A 156 25.52 23.22 -0.61
N ALA A 157 25.94 23.96 0.41
CA ALA A 157 27.22 23.78 1.07
C ALA A 157 27.38 22.43 1.80
N ASN A 158 26.28 21.73 2.08
CA ASN A 158 26.33 20.41 2.71
C ASN A 158 26.73 19.30 1.72
N PHE A 159 26.62 19.53 0.41
CA PHE A 159 26.81 18.51 -0.62
C PHE A 159 28.13 18.75 -1.37
N THR A 160 29.16 18.05 -0.94
CA THR A 160 30.54 18.27 -1.41
C THR A 160 31.13 17.07 -2.13
N LEU A 161 30.42 15.94 -2.21
CA LEU A 161 30.98 14.75 -2.85
C LEU A 161 31.18 14.99 -4.35
N LYS A 162 32.28 14.44 -4.84
CA LYS A 162 32.65 14.50 -6.26
C LYS A 162 32.50 13.13 -6.91
N GLU A 163 32.25 13.13 -8.21
CA GLU A 163 32.40 11.94 -9.05
C GLU A 163 33.86 11.49 -9.12
N ILE A 164 34.10 10.35 -9.76
CA ILE A 164 35.44 9.76 -9.92
C ILE A 164 36.48 10.73 -10.56
N ASP A 165 36.00 11.67 -11.37
CA ASP A 165 36.82 12.67 -12.02
C ASP A 165 37.42 13.71 -11.03
N GLY A 166 36.95 13.70 -9.77
CA GLY A 166 37.38 14.63 -8.72
C GLY A 166 36.94 16.08 -8.94
N VAL A 167 36.20 16.36 -10.01
CA VAL A 167 35.81 17.73 -10.41
C VAL A 167 34.26 17.86 -10.40
N THR A 168 33.59 16.98 -11.07
CA THR A 168 32.12 17.01 -11.20
C THR A 168 31.44 16.70 -9.86
N LEU A 169 30.46 17.53 -9.48
CA LEU A 169 29.67 17.30 -8.28
C LEU A 169 28.80 16.05 -8.45
N ALA A 170 28.84 15.13 -7.48
CA ALA A 170 28.02 13.95 -7.48
C ALA A 170 26.51 14.32 -7.43
N PRO A 171 25.61 13.54 -8.04
CA PRO A 171 24.19 13.86 -8.12
C PRO A 171 23.54 13.98 -6.76
N ILE A 172 22.80 15.07 -6.54
CA ILE A 172 21.97 15.29 -5.36
C ILE A 172 20.54 14.83 -5.69
N ARG A 173 19.92 14.10 -4.79
CA ARG A 173 18.59 13.54 -4.95
C ARG A 173 17.74 13.79 -3.71
N GLU A 174 16.46 14.02 -3.90
CA GLU A 174 15.52 14.13 -2.78
C GLU A 174 15.45 12.79 -2.03
N TYR A 175 15.52 12.84 -0.70
CA TYR A 175 15.38 11.67 0.15
C TYR A 175 13.91 11.49 0.55
N HIS A 176 13.40 10.28 0.37
CA HIS A 176 12.05 9.89 0.73
C HIS A 176 12.06 8.84 1.84
N GLN A 177 11.28 9.10 2.87
CA GLN A 177 10.91 8.14 3.89
C GLN A 177 9.39 8.08 3.93
N ASP A 178 8.83 7.06 3.29
CA ASP A 178 7.41 6.89 3.09
C ASP A 178 6.87 5.84 4.06
N LEU A 179 5.77 6.16 4.72
CA LEU A 179 5.06 5.29 5.63
C LEU A 179 3.70 4.93 5.02
N TYR A 180 3.45 3.63 4.87
CA TYR A 180 2.21 3.06 4.33
C TYR A 180 1.45 2.37 5.45
N TYR A 181 0.16 2.66 5.56
CA TYR A 181 -0.70 2.13 6.61
C TYR A 181 -2.17 2.23 6.25
N VAL A 182 -3.02 1.49 6.97
CA VAL A 182 -4.49 1.64 6.93
C VAL A 182 -4.93 2.42 8.15
N ASP A 183 -5.79 3.43 7.96
CA ASP A 183 -6.39 4.15 9.07
C ASP A 183 -7.66 3.47 9.59
N ASN A 184 -8.18 3.94 10.73
CA ASN A 184 -9.38 3.41 11.37
C ASN A 184 -10.68 3.60 10.56
N ASN A 185 -10.61 4.31 9.42
CA ASN A 185 -11.71 4.46 8.47
C ASN A 185 -11.53 3.58 7.22
N ASN A 186 -10.66 2.57 7.28
CA ASN A 186 -10.34 1.66 6.19
C ASN A 186 -9.75 2.35 4.95
N ASN A 187 -9.08 3.50 5.13
CA ASN A 187 -8.35 4.17 4.06
C ASN A 187 -6.88 3.75 4.09
N PHE A 188 -6.36 3.26 2.98
CA PHE A 188 -4.93 3.05 2.81
C PHE A 188 -4.26 4.37 2.50
N LYS A 189 -3.28 4.76 3.31
CA LYS A 189 -2.64 6.07 3.27
C LYS A 189 -1.13 5.95 3.14
N ARG A 190 -0.55 6.97 2.51
CA ARG A 190 0.88 7.23 2.54
C ARG A 190 1.15 8.50 3.31
N ARG A 191 2.09 8.44 4.26
CA ARG A 191 2.68 9.62 4.89
C ARG A 191 4.08 9.82 4.34
N ARG A 192 4.35 11.02 3.86
CA ARG A 192 5.64 11.45 3.33
C ARG A 192 6.04 12.78 3.95
N LEU A 193 7.35 12.97 4.17
CA LEU A 193 7.89 14.26 4.54
C LEU A 193 8.18 15.07 3.27
N ILE A 194 7.50 16.20 3.11
CA ILE A 194 7.73 17.13 2.00
C ILE A 194 7.98 18.52 2.58
N ASN A 195 9.10 19.12 2.21
CA ASN A 195 9.51 20.47 2.68
C ASN A 195 9.45 20.63 4.21
N GLY A 196 9.82 19.58 4.94
CA GLY A 196 9.80 19.58 6.40
C GLY A 196 8.43 19.33 7.03
N SER A 197 7.38 19.22 6.24
CA SER A 197 6.01 18.93 6.70
C SER A 197 5.61 17.49 6.40
N ASN A 198 4.87 16.88 7.33
CA ASN A 198 4.27 15.57 7.10
C ASN A 198 3.01 15.72 6.25
N ILE A 199 3.06 15.20 5.05
CA ILE A 199 1.92 15.12 4.15
C ILE A 199 1.33 13.72 4.22
N ILE A 200 0.04 13.64 4.51
CA ILE A 200 -0.72 12.39 4.52
C ILE A 200 -1.61 12.39 3.26
N GLU A 201 -1.41 11.40 2.44
CA GLU A 201 -2.10 11.24 1.17
C GLU A 201 -2.94 9.95 1.20
N PRO A 202 -4.26 10.06 1.04
CA PRO A 202 -5.10 8.87 0.84
C PRO A 202 -4.82 8.29 -0.54
N LEU A 203 -4.63 6.97 -0.62
CA LEU A 203 -4.35 6.25 -1.86
C LEU A 203 -5.57 5.52 -2.36
N ILE A 204 -6.20 4.71 -1.53
CA ILE A 204 -7.47 4.04 -1.80
C ILE A 204 -8.30 3.92 -0.51
N GLU A 205 -9.60 3.75 -0.69
CA GLU A 205 -10.57 3.46 0.37
C GLU A 205 -11.01 2.00 0.32
N GLY A 206 -11.53 1.50 1.44
CA GLY A 206 -12.08 0.15 1.54
C GLY A 206 -11.01 -0.93 1.72
N VAL A 207 -9.92 -0.65 2.44
CA VAL A 207 -8.93 -1.65 2.82
C VAL A 207 -9.26 -2.16 4.22
N ASP A 208 -9.79 -3.37 4.30
CA ASP A 208 -10.21 -4.00 5.55
C ASP A 208 -9.04 -4.62 6.31
N ASP A 209 -7.92 -4.88 5.64
CA ASP A 209 -6.68 -5.35 6.26
C ASP A 209 -5.45 -5.16 5.38
N PHE A 210 -4.31 -4.96 6.01
CA PHE A 210 -3.00 -4.86 5.40
C PHE A 210 -2.00 -5.65 6.24
N GLN A 211 -1.44 -6.72 5.67
CA GLN A 211 -0.51 -7.61 6.35
C GLN A 211 0.76 -7.81 5.52
N LEU A 212 1.86 -8.04 6.21
CA LEU A 212 3.18 -8.19 5.62
C LEU A 212 3.85 -9.47 6.10
N GLN A 213 4.62 -10.07 5.22
CA GLN A 213 5.60 -11.10 5.57
C GLN A 213 6.94 -10.76 4.94
N TYR A 214 7.99 -11.00 5.68
CA TYR A 214 9.35 -10.67 5.26
C TYR A 214 10.13 -11.96 5.02
N GLY A 215 10.68 -12.10 3.83
CA GLY A 215 11.62 -13.16 3.49
C GLY A 215 13.02 -12.74 3.92
N ILE A 216 13.60 -13.49 4.86
CA ILE A 216 14.86 -13.19 5.52
C ILE A 216 15.91 -14.18 5.03
N ASP A 217 17.04 -13.67 4.58
CA ASP A 217 18.24 -14.39 4.25
C ASP A 217 19.09 -14.57 5.53
N THR A 218 19.36 -15.80 5.93
CA THR A 218 20.10 -16.10 7.14
C THR A 218 21.51 -16.62 6.87
N ASN A 219 21.85 -16.89 5.61
CA ASN A 219 23.13 -17.48 5.19
C ASN A 219 23.92 -16.61 4.21
N ASP A 220 23.42 -15.39 3.89
CA ASP A 220 24.02 -14.40 3.00
C ASP A 220 24.15 -14.87 1.52
N ASP A 221 23.27 -15.76 1.05
CA ASP A 221 23.23 -16.19 -0.35
C ASP A 221 22.29 -15.34 -1.23
N ASN A 222 21.64 -14.32 -0.65
CA ASN A 222 20.63 -13.45 -1.24
C ASN A 222 19.31 -14.12 -1.58
N ILE A 223 19.06 -15.33 -1.05
CA ILE A 223 17.81 -16.06 -1.18
C ILE A 223 17.13 -16.09 0.19
N PRO A 224 15.84 -15.78 0.31
CA PRO A 224 15.13 -15.90 1.58
C PRO A 224 15.06 -17.35 2.06
N ASP A 225 15.55 -17.63 3.28
CA ASP A 225 15.46 -18.94 3.93
C ASP A 225 14.17 -19.08 4.75
N THR A 226 13.71 -17.98 5.33
CA THR A 226 12.55 -17.95 6.23
C THR A 226 11.60 -16.81 5.89
N PHE A 227 10.31 -17.01 6.19
CA PHE A 227 9.28 -15.98 6.01
C PHE A 227 8.57 -15.74 7.34
N ASN A 228 8.70 -14.53 7.87
CA ASN A 228 8.12 -14.13 9.15
C ASN A 228 7.25 -12.88 8.99
N THR A 229 6.24 -12.72 9.85
CA THR A 229 5.42 -11.50 9.91
C THR A 229 6.21 -10.31 10.45
N THR A 230 7.19 -10.60 11.33
CA THR A 230 8.18 -9.62 11.78
C THR A 230 9.56 -10.24 11.77
N PRO A 231 10.58 -9.61 11.16
CA PRO A 231 11.97 -9.87 11.53
C PRO A 231 12.11 -9.60 13.03
N ILE A 232 13.01 -10.31 13.70
CA ILE A 232 13.19 -10.21 15.16
C ILE A 232 13.19 -8.74 15.57
N SER A 233 12.15 -8.34 16.33
CA SER A 233 11.91 -6.96 16.71
C SER A 233 13.10 -6.40 17.47
N ASN A 234 13.54 -5.19 17.15
CA ASN A 234 14.68 -4.47 17.71
C ASN A 234 16.06 -4.93 17.27
N ASP A 235 16.21 -5.94 16.44
CA ASP A 235 17.49 -6.29 15.84
C ASP A 235 17.58 -5.76 14.40
N TYR A 236 18.44 -4.74 14.21
CA TYR A 236 18.68 -4.13 12.90
C TYR A 236 19.32 -5.08 11.91
N SER A 237 20.11 -6.03 12.39
CA SER A 237 20.78 -6.99 11.53
C SER A 237 19.75 -7.86 10.81
N SER A 238 18.68 -8.24 11.48
CA SER A 238 17.60 -9.01 10.85
C SER A 238 16.85 -8.22 9.77
N TRP A 239 16.71 -6.89 9.93
CA TRP A 239 16.08 -6.06 8.91
C TRP A 239 16.97 -5.81 7.69
N GLN A 240 18.29 -5.82 7.86
CA GLN A 240 19.24 -5.77 6.75
C GLN A 240 19.17 -7.02 5.87
N ASN A 241 18.79 -8.14 6.46
CA ASN A 241 18.69 -9.43 5.78
C ASN A 241 17.30 -9.68 5.13
N VAL A 242 16.40 -8.70 5.14
CA VAL A 242 15.12 -8.79 4.46
C VAL A 242 15.30 -8.66 2.95
N LYS A 243 15.22 -9.76 2.21
CA LYS A 243 15.38 -9.79 0.74
C LYS A 243 14.06 -9.69 -0.01
N THR A 244 12.94 -10.08 0.61
CA THR A 244 11.63 -10.09 -0.02
C THR A 244 10.56 -9.59 0.95
N VAL A 245 9.61 -8.83 0.44
CA VAL A 245 8.40 -8.42 1.16
C VAL A 245 7.19 -9.02 0.44
N THR A 246 6.41 -9.81 1.14
CA THR A 246 5.10 -10.28 0.69
C THR A 246 4.02 -9.44 1.32
N VAL A 247 3.20 -8.86 0.47
CA VAL A 247 2.11 -7.95 0.85
C VAL A 247 0.78 -8.69 0.69
N PHE A 248 -0.09 -8.55 1.67
CA PHE A 248 -1.47 -9.01 1.66
C PHE A 248 -2.39 -7.81 1.88
N LEU A 249 -3.34 -7.61 0.99
CA LEU A 249 -4.34 -6.55 1.05
C LEU A 249 -5.72 -7.17 0.93
N LEU A 250 -6.55 -7.03 1.95
CA LEU A 250 -7.96 -7.37 1.88
C LEU A 250 -8.73 -6.10 1.53
N ILE A 251 -9.24 -6.05 0.30
CA ILE A 251 -9.92 -4.86 -0.23
C ILE A 251 -11.41 -5.17 -0.36
N SER A 252 -12.25 -4.26 0.13
CA SER A 252 -13.70 -4.30 0.04
C SER A 252 -14.25 -3.28 -0.96
N SER A 253 -15.41 -3.60 -1.52
CA SER A 253 -16.16 -2.66 -2.36
C SER A 253 -16.77 -1.55 -1.53
N GLU A 254 -16.96 -0.39 -2.14
CA GLU A 254 -17.71 0.72 -1.56
C GLU A 254 -19.22 0.43 -1.54
N TYR A 255 -19.69 -0.25 -2.58
CA TYR A 255 -21.12 -0.52 -2.78
C TYR A 255 -21.56 -1.80 -2.10
N SER A 256 -22.78 -1.78 -1.56
CA SER A 256 -23.44 -2.96 -1.03
C SER A 256 -23.75 -3.96 -2.14
N SER A 257 -23.40 -5.20 -1.93
CA SER A 257 -23.75 -6.33 -2.78
C SER A 257 -24.38 -7.45 -1.95
N LEU A 258 -24.49 -8.63 -2.49
CA LEU A 258 -24.90 -9.80 -1.71
C LEU A 258 -23.93 -10.04 -0.55
N PRO A 259 -24.40 -10.55 0.61
CA PRO A 259 -23.54 -10.85 1.75
C PRO A 259 -22.34 -11.70 1.36
N ASP A 260 -21.17 -11.33 1.87
CA ASP A 260 -19.93 -12.11 1.71
C ASP A 260 -19.61 -12.81 3.03
N ASP A 261 -19.92 -14.09 3.11
CA ASP A 261 -19.69 -14.98 4.25
C ASP A 261 -18.36 -15.74 4.16
N LYS A 262 -17.48 -15.29 3.27
CA LYS A 262 -16.15 -15.90 3.10
C LYS A 262 -15.21 -15.61 4.27
N THR A 263 -14.38 -16.60 4.51
CA THR A 263 -13.25 -16.50 5.43
C THR A 263 -11.96 -16.42 4.63
N TYR A 264 -11.08 -15.52 5.01
CA TYR A 264 -9.79 -15.26 4.37
C TYR A 264 -8.66 -15.67 5.31
N ASN A 265 -7.77 -16.56 4.83
CA ASN A 265 -6.61 -17.05 5.57
C ASN A 265 -5.34 -16.55 4.88
N TYR A 266 -4.55 -15.73 5.56
CA TYR A 266 -3.30 -15.16 5.02
C TYR A 266 -2.41 -14.68 6.16
N ALA A 267 -1.11 -14.67 5.95
CA ALA A 267 -0.10 -14.18 6.91
C ALA A 267 -0.26 -14.76 8.34
N GLY A 268 -0.74 -15.99 8.46
CA GLY A 268 -1.00 -16.62 9.76
C GLY A 268 -2.26 -16.14 10.48
N GLN A 269 -3.07 -15.29 9.84
CA GLN A 269 -4.31 -14.76 10.39
C GLN A 269 -5.54 -15.31 9.65
N THR A 270 -6.68 -15.26 10.34
CA THR A 270 -7.99 -15.60 9.77
C THR A 270 -8.93 -14.42 9.95
N LYS A 271 -9.49 -13.90 8.84
CA LYS A 271 -10.43 -12.78 8.83
C LYS A 271 -11.77 -13.19 8.22
N GLY A 272 -12.84 -12.86 8.88
CA GLY A 272 -14.20 -13.19 8.44
C GLY A 272 -14.80 -14.43 9.12
N PRO A 273 -16.06 -14.78 8.80
CA PRO A 273 -16.96 -14.04 7.93
C PRO A 273 -17.37 -12.68 8.52
N LEU A 274 -17.39 -11.65 7.68
CA LEU A 274 -17.67 -10.26 8.15
C LEU A 274 -19.15 -9.91 8.12
N ASN A 275 -19.98 -10.79 7.53
CA ASN A 275 -21.46 -10.73 7.52
C ASN A 275 -22.04 -9.36 7.12
N ASP A 276 -21.31 -8.60 6.32
CA ASP A 276 -21.80 -7.37 5.72
C ASP A 276 -22.05 -7.54 4.21
N SER A 277 -22.65 -6.55 3.57
CA SER A 277 -23.02 -6.60 2.16
C SER A 277 -21.93 -6.08 1.23
N LYS A 278 -20.64 -6.23 1.60
CA LYS A 278 -19.52 -5.78 0.78
C LYS A 278 -18.84 -6.97 0.08
N LYS A 279 -18.48 -6.79 -1.18
CA LYS A 279 -17.58 -7.74 -1.87
C LYS A 279 -16.15 -7.50 -1.42
N ARG A 280 -15.46 -8.59 -1.16
CA ARG A 280 -14.04 -8.55 -0.77
C ARG A 280 -13.19 -9.41 -1.66
N ARG A 281 -11.93 -8.98 -1.80
CA ARG A 281 -10.90 -9.77 -2.46
C ARG A 281 -9.57 -9.61 -1.75
N LEU A 282 -8.93 -10.74 -1.52
CA LEU A 282 -7.56 -10.77 -1.05
C LEU A 282 -6.61 -10.65 -2.24
N PHE A 283 -5.71 -9.67 -2.19
CA PHE A 283 -4.60 -9.51 -3.10
C PHE A 283 -3.31 -9.86 -2.36
N SER A 284 -2.48 -10.69 -2.97
CA SER A 284 -1.17 -11.03 -2.44
C SER A 284 -0.12 -10.98 -3.54
N PHE A 285 1.05 -10.46 -3.20
CA PHE A 285 2.19 -10.42 -4.11
C PHE A 285 3.49 -10.29 -3.32
N SER A 286 4.55 -10.88 -3.85
CA SER A 286 5.88 -10.80 -3.27
C SER A 286 6.79 -9.95 -4.16
N VAL A 287 7.66 -9.17 -3.52
CA VAL A 287 8.59 -8.25 -4.20
C VAL A 287 9.95 -8.38 -3.56
N SER A 288 10.98 -8.58 -4.37
CA SER A 288 12.36 -8.52 -3.89
C SER A 288 12.77 -7.07 -3.63
N VAL A 289 13.43 -6.83 -2.51
CA VAL A 289 14.04 -5.54 -2.18
C VAL A 289 15.31 -5.41 -3.00
N GLY A 290 15.30 -4.51 -3.99
CA GLY A 290 16.28 -4.52 -5.07
C GLY A 290 17.65 -3.91 -4.76
N ASN A 291 17.76 -3.09 -3.71
CA ASN A 291 18.93 -2.30 -3.43
C ASN A 291 19.34 -2.45 -1.96
N GLN A 292 19.85 -3.60 -1.61
CA GLN A 292 20.45 -3.86 -0.30
C GLN A 292 21.98 -3.81 -0.46
N TYR A 293 22.64 -3.18 0.48
CA TYR A 293 24.09 -2.98 0.50
C TYR A 293 24.73 -3.72 1.67
#